data_4cd913f12a7b3d6b8ea43edf895e7bb1
#
_entry.id   4cd913f12a7b3d6b8ea43edf895e7bb1
#
_cell.length_a   1.000
_cell.length_b   1.000
_cell.length_c   1.000
_cell.angle_alpha   90.00
_cell.angle_beta   90.00
_cell.angle_gamma   90.00
#
_symmetry.space_group_name_H-M   'P 1'
#
loop_
_entity.id
_entity.type
_entity.pdbx_description
1 polymer ?
#
loop_
_entity_poly.entity_id
_entity_poly.type
_entity_poly.pdbx_seq_one_letter_code
_entity_poly.pdbx_strand_id
1 'polypeptide(L)'
;MSDLSHVDESGAVRMVDVGGKPTQRRRAVARAIVQMAPETAVRLRALPKGDALTTAQLAGIMAAKKTADLIPLCHPLTLSHVEVELVVGDGRVEITAAAETSAQTGVEMEALTAASVAALTVYDMAKAIDKQMSFSVELLEKTKA
;
A
#
# COMPACT_ATOMS: atom_id res chain seq x y z
N MET A 1 17.92 8.53 -27.58
CA MET A 1 17.88 8.99 -26.16
C MET A 1 17.02 8.05 -25.34
N SER A 2 17.47 7.68 -24.20
CA SER A 2 16.70 6.77 -23.34
C SER A 2 15.74 7.57 -22.45
N ASP A 3 14.49 7.12 -22.39
CA ASP A 3 13.48 7.68 -21.49
C ASP A 3 13.50 7.00 -20.10
N LEU A 4 14.46 6.09 -19.89
CA LEU A 4 14.58 5.33 -18.66
C LEU A 4 15.28 6.18 -17.59
N SER A 5 14.57 6.50 -16.51
CA SER A 5 15.09 7.34 -15.42
C SER A 5 16.00 6.57 -14.45
N HIS A 6 15.82 5.25 -14.35
CA HIS A 6 16.53 4.40 -13.38
C HIS A 6 17.55 3.47 -14.06
N VAL A 7 17.88 3.73 -15.30
CA VAL A 7 18.87 2.98 -16.06
C VAL A 7 19.78 3.99 -16.74
N ASP A 8 21.09 3.85 -16.58
CA ASP A 8 22.05 4.73 -17.22
C ASP A 8 22.36 4.27 -18.66
N GLU A 9 23.23 4.99 -19.37
CA GLU A 9 23.59 4.70 -20.76
C GLU A 9 24.21 3.31 -20.95
N SER A 10 24.81 2.76 -19.89
CA SER A 10 25.40 1.42 -19.92
C SER A 10 24.40 0.31 -19.61
N GLY A 11 23.15 0.64 -19.27
CA GLY A 11 22.13 -0.31 -18.85
C GLY A 11 22.16 -0.62 -17.35
N ALA A 12 23.02 0.04 -16.57
CA ALA A 12 23.07 -0.18 -15.13
C ALA A 12 21.89 0.48 -14.43
N VAL A 13 21.27 -0.25 -13.50
CA VAL A 13 20.13 0.24 -12.71
C VAL A 13 20.61 1.25 -11.68
N ARG A 14 19.85 2.31 -11.48
CA ARG A 14 20.16 3.35 -10.50
C ARG A 14 18.89 3.97 -9.93
N MET A 15 18.99 4.51 -8.72
CA MET A 15 17.97 5.39 -8.16
C MET A 15 18.10 6.78 -8.76
N VAL A 16 16.97 7.45 -8.98
CA VAL A 16 16.97 8.86 -9.41
C VAL A 16 17.51 9.72 -8.28
N ASP A 17 18.41 10.68 -8.62
CA ASP A 17 18.89 11.67 -7.67
C ASP A 17 17.80 12.73 -7.44
N VAL A 18 17.29 12.82 -6.22
CA VAL A 18 16.30 13.83 -5.82
C VAL A 18 16.90 14.90 -4.89
N GLY A 19 18.22 14.88 -4.69
CA GLY A 19 18.90 15.79 -3.77
C GLY A 19 18.72 17.27 -4.09
N GLY A 20 18.47 17.60 -5.38
CA GLY A 20 18.24 18.99 -5.80
C GLY A 20 16.78 19.43 -5.72
N LYS A 21 15.84 18.54 -5.38
CA LYS A 21 14.43 18.89 -5.28
C LYS A 21 14.13 19.56 -3.93
N PRO A 22 13.18 20.51 -3.90
CA PRO A 22 12.78 21.11 -2.63
C PRO A 22 12.03 20.11 -1.75
N THR A 23 12.21 20.25 -0.45
CA THR A 23 11.43 19.50 0.53
C THR A 23 10.03 20.10 0.58
N GLN A 24 9.02 19.26 0.43
CA GLN A 24 7.60 19.65 0.45
C GLN A 24 6.81 18.63 1.25
N ARG A 25 5.69 19.07 1.80
CA ARG A 25 4.72 18.13 2.38
C ARG A 25 4.07 17.35 1.25
N ARG A 26 4.05 16.04 1.41
CA ARG A 26 3.53 15.11 0.40
C ARG A 26 2.48 14.22 1.04
N ARG A 27 1.42 13.97 0.30
CA ARG A 27 0.36 13.05 0.71
C ARG A 27 -0.06 12.20 -0.48
N ALA A 28 -0.31 10.93 -0.23
CA ALA A 28 -0.88 10.04 -1.22
C ALA A 28 -1.93 9.15 -0.56
N VAL A 29 -2.95 8.80 -1.32
CA VAL A 29 -4.01 7.89 -0.89
C VAL A 29 -4.16 6.80 -1.94
N ALA A 30 -4.12 5.56 -1.49
CA ALA A 30 -4.35 4.38 -2.32
C ALA A 30 -5.57 3.62 -1.80
N ARG A 31 -6.20 2.87 -2.68
CA ARG A 31 -7.35 2.02 -2.33
C ARG A 31 -7.12 0.62 -2.86
N ALA A 32 -7.42 -0.37 -2.01
CA ALA A 32 -7.54 -1.75 -2.43
C ALA A 32 -8.99 -2.19 -2.22
N ILE A 33 -9.48 -3.05 -3.12
CA ILE A 33 -10.79 -3.69 -2.96
C ILE A 33 -10.55 -5.19 -3.03
N VAL A 34 -10.94 -5.89 -1.95
CA VAL A 34 -10.88 -7.35 -1.89
C VAL A 34 -12.29 -7.88 -2.14
N GLN A 35 -12.45 -8.66 -3.20
CA GLN A 35 -13.71 -9.32 -3.53
C GLN A 35 -13.75 -10.69 -2.89
N MET A 36 -14.86 -11.05 -2.30
CA MET A 36 -15.04 -12.33 -1.60
C MET A 36 -16.52 -12.74 -1.58
N ALA A 37 -16.79 -13.94 -1.10
CA ALA A 37 -18.17 -14.34 -0.87
C ALA A 37 -18.80 -13.49 0.24
N PRO A 38 -20.10 -13.14 0.15
CA PRO A 38 -20.77 -12.37 1.20
C PRO A 38 -20.65 -12.99 2.59
N GLU A 39 -20.74 -14.32 2.69
CA GLU A 39 -20.59 -15.04 3.96
C GLU A 39 -19.17 -14.98 4.53
N THR A 40 -18.16 -14.77 3.69
CA THR A 40 -16.79 -14.55 4.13
C THR A 40 -16.65 -13.15 4.74
N ALA A 41 -17.22 -12.15 4.07
CA ALA A 41 -17.15 -10.76 4.51
C ALA A 41 -17.68 -10.56 5.93
N VAL A 42 -18.76 -11.25 6.31
CA VAL A 42 -19.34 -11.12 7.65
C VAL A 42 -18.53 -11.82 8.74
N ARG A 43 -17.53 -12.63 8.37
CA ARG A 43 -16.71 -13.39 9.31
C ARG A 43 -15.32 -12.84 9.53
N LEU A 44 -14.96 -11.73 8.92
CA LEU A 44 -13.56 -11.25 8.89
C LEU A 44 -12.95 -10.97 10.27
N ARG A 45 -13.75 -10.70 11.30
CA ARG A 45 -13.23 -10.51 12.67
C ARG A 45 -13.08 -11.81 13.44
N ALA A 46 -13.59 -12.92 12.93
CA ALA A 46 -13.59 -14.21 13.63
C ALA A 46 -13.28 -15.37 12.67
N LEU A 47 -12.15 -15.27 12.00
CA LEU A 47 -11.62 -16.30 11.11
C LEU A 47 -10.79 -17.32 11.89
N PRO A 48 -10.45 -18.48 11.30
CA PRO A 48 -9.55 -19.43 11.95
C PRO A 48 -8.22 -18.82 12.41
N LYS A 49 -7.68 -17.85 11.66
CA LYS A 49 -6.44 -17.15 12.01
C LYS A 49 -6.67 -15.93 12.91
N GLY A 50 -7.93 -15.56 13.19
CA GLY A 50 -8.26 -14.43 14.05
C GLY A 50 -8.95 -13.28 13.35
N ASP A 51 -8.76 -12.06 13.84
CA ASP A 51 -9.36 -10.84 13.32
C ASP A 51 -8.55 -10.32 12.12
N ALA A 52 -9.09 -10.52 10.91
CA ALA A 52 -8.41 -10.09 9.69
C ALA A 52 -8.38 -8.57 9.53
N LEU A 53 -9.38 -7.86 10.03
CA LEU A 53 -9.46 -6.40 9.86
C LEU A 53 -8.37 -5.69 10.66
N THR A 54 -8.24 -6.02 11.93
CA THR A 54 -7.20 -5.44 12.80
C THR A 54 -5.80 -5.86 12.33
N THR A 55 -5.63 -7.12 11.97
CA THR A 55 -4.34 -7.64 11.48
C THR A 55 -3.92 -6.95 10.18
N ALA A 56 -4.85 -6.78 9.25
CA ALA A 56 -4.57 -6.10 7.97
C ALA A 56 -4.25 -4.63 8.17
N GLN A 57 -4.96 -3.96 9.07
CA GLN A 57 -4.68 -2.56 9.40
C GLN A 57 -3.24 -2.39 9.89
N LEU A 58 -2.84 -3.21 10.83
CA LEU A 58 -1.47 -3.17 11.37
C LEU A 58 -0.44 -3.53 10.29
N ALA A 59 -0.71 -4.57 9.51
CA ALA A 59 0.20 -4.99 8.43
C ALA A 59 0.40 -3.89 7.39
N GLY A 60 -0.66 -3.17 7.02
CA GLY A 60 -0.57 -2.06 6.09
C GLY A 60 0.27 -0.91 6.63
N ILE A 61 0.09 -0.54 7.88
CA ILE A 61 0.90 0.49 8.53
C ILE A 61 2.38 0.09 8.55
N MET A 62 2.67 -1.14 8.93
CA MET A 62 4.05 -1.66 8.95
C MET A 62 4.66 -1.70 7.54
N ALA A 63 3.87 -2.09 6.54
CA ALA A 63 4.34 -2.16 5.15
C ALA A 63 4.71 -0.79 4.59
N ALA A 64 3.92 0.25 4.90
CA ALA A 64 4.26 1.61 4.50
C ALA A 64 5.66 2.01 5.00
N LYS A 65 5.99 1.64 6.23
CA LYS A 65 7.29 1.95 6.84
C LYS A 65 8.45 1.16 6.24
N LYS A 66 8.15 0.06 5.54
CA LYS A 66 9.15 -0.85 4.94
C LYS A 66 9.17 -0.79 3.43
N THR A 67 8.54 0.19 2.82
CA THR A 67 8.38 0.25 1.37
C THR A 67 9.73 0.21 0.65
N ALA A 68 10.71 0.97 1.12
CA ALA A 68 12.04 1.00 0.49
C ALA A 68 12.76 -0.35 0.59
N ASP A 69 12.44 -1.17 1.58
CA ASP A 69 13.02 -2.52 1.71
C ASP A 69 12.40 -3.50 0.70
N LEU A 70 11.22 -3.20 0.21
CA LEU A 70 10.44 -4.07 -0.69
C LEU A 70 10.54 -3.65 -2.15
N ILE A 71 10.64 -2.35 -2.41
CA ILE A 71 10.66 -1.78 -3.76
C ILE A 71 12.06 -1.27 -4.03
N PRO A 72 12.83 -1.93 -4.91
CA PRO A 72 14.28 -1.74 -5.01
C PRO A 72 14.75 -0.30 -5.27
N LEU A 73 14.03 0.44 -6.11
CA LEU A 73 14.46 1.78 -6.52
C LEU A 73 13.66 2.89 -5.85
N CYS A 74 12.94 2.57 -4.78
CA CYS A 74 12.19 3.53 -3.99
C CYS A 74 13.10 4.14 -2.91
N HIS A 75 13.09 5.47 -2.79
CA HIS A 75 13.87 6.16 -1.77
C HIS A 75 13.28 5.89 -0.38
N PRO A 76 14.11 5.66 0.64
CA PRO A 76 13.60 5.55 2.01
C PRO A 76 13.07 6.91 2.48
N LEU A 77 11.88 6.92 3.08
CA LEU A 77 11.24 8.14 3.57
C LEU A 77 10.89 8.00 5.04
N THR A 78 11.00 9.11 5.77
CA THR A 78 10.44 9.22 7.11
C THR A 78 8.99 9.67 6.98
N LEU A 79 8.07 8.80 7.40
CA LEU A 79 6.64 9.09 7.31
C LEU A 79 6.17 9.86 8.54
N SER A 80 5.45 10.95 8.32
CA SER A 80 4.85 11.73 9.40
C SER A 80 3.49 11.15 9.81
N HIS A 81 2.82 10.45 8.90
CA HIS A 81 1.51 9.86 9.15
C HIS A 81 1.25 8.70 8.20
N VAL A 82 0.65 7.64 8.72
CA VAL A 82 0.12 6.52 7.94
C VAL A 82 -1.23 6.16 8.54
N GLU A 83 -2.23 6.03 7.69
CA GLU A 83 -3.57 5.64 8.09
C GLU A 83 -4.08 4.55 7.16
N VAL A 84 -4.61 3.48 7.73
CA VAL A 84 -5.21 2.38 6.98
C VAL A 84 -6.61 2.14 7.54
N GLU A 85 -7.61 2.28 6.69
CA GLU A 85 -9.00 2.08 7.02
C GLU A 85 -9.57 0.92 6.23
N LEU A 86 -10.36 0.06 6.88
CA LEU A 86 -11.04 -1.04 6.22
C LEU A 86 -12.54 -0.93 6.46
N VAL A 87 -13.30 -0.95 5.37
CA VAL A 87 -14.77 -0.90 5.40
C VAL A 87 -15.30 -2.16 4.74
N VAL A 88 -16.04 -2.95 5.52
CA VAL A 88 -16.66 -4.19 5.03
C VAL A 88 -17.98 -3.85 4.36
N GLY A 89 -18.15 -4.35 3.14
CA GLY A 89 -19.39 -4.26 2.39
C GLY A 89 -19.93 -5.64 2.05
N ASP A 90 -20.90 -5.67 1.16
CA ASP A 90 -21.49 -6.92 0.68
C ASP A 90 -20.51 -7.64 -0.25
N GLY A 91 -19.91 -8.72 0.24
CA GLY A 91 -18.95 -9.50 -0.52
C GLY A 91 -17.64 -8.78 -0.84
N ARG A 92 -17.27 -7.77 -0.03
CA ARG A 92 -16.05 -7.00 -0.29
C ARG A 92 -15.53 -6.30 0.94
N VAL A 93 -14.25 -5.99 0.91
CA VAL A 93 -13.61 -5.07 1.85
C VAL A 93 -12.95 -3.97 1.03
N GLU A 94 -13.23 -2.73 1.36
CA GLU A 94 -12.57 -1.57 0.79
C GLU A 94 -11.51 -1.09 1.77
N ILE A 95 -10.29 -0.99 1.32
CA ILE A 95 -9.14 -0.59 2.13
C ILE A 95 -8.62 0.73 1.57
N THR A 96 -8.57 1.74 2.40
CA THR A 96 -8.01 3.04 2.03
C THR A 96 -6.76 3.27 2.87
N ALA A 97 -5.63 3.51 2.21
CA ALA A 97 -4.36 3.77 2.86
C ALA A 97 -3.86 5.17 2.48
N ALA A 98 -3.59 5.98 3.48
CA ALA A 98 -3.02 7.31 3.30
C ALA A 98 -1.62 7.36 3.92
N ALA A 99 -0.69 8.01 3.26
CA ALA A 99 0.66 8.23 3.77
C ALA A 99 1.06 9.68 3.56
N GLU A 100 1.76 10.25 4.53
CA GLU A 100 2.24 11.62 4.49
C GLU A 100 3.70 11.69 4.91
N THR A 101 4.42 12.60 4.28
CA THR A 101 5.83 12.86 4.58
C THR A 101 6.18 14.32 4.25
N SER A 102 7.29 14.81 4.78
CA SER A 102 7.95 16.02 4.29
C SER A 102 9.25 15.57 3.65
N ALA A 103 9.33 15.63 2.34
CA ALA A 103 10.46 15.04 1.59
C ALA A 103 10.60 15.63 0.19
N GLN A 104 11.64 15.18 -0.48
CA GLN A 104 12.02 15.62 -1.83
C GLN A 104 11.37 14.77 -2.93
N THR A 105 10.64 13.72 -2.56
CA THR A 105 9.95 12.84 -3.50
C THR A 105 8.58 12.47 -2.97
N GLY A 106 7.73 11.94 -3.85
CA GLY A 106 6.36 11.56 -3.49
C GLY A 106 6.29 10.34 -2.59
N VAL A 107 5.12 10.11 -2.03
CA VAL A 107 4.85 9.07 -1.04
C VAL A 107 3.80 8.06 -1.55
N GLU A 108 3.57 8.04 -2.88
CA GLU A 108 2.60 7.14 -3.50
C GLU A 108 2.96 5.65 -3.31
N MET A 109 4.25 5.31 -3.33
CA MET A 109 4.64 3.91 -3.15
C MET A 109 4.33 3.40 -1.75
N GLU A 110 4.49 4.25 -0.76
CA GLU A 110 4.14 3.92 0.63
C GLU A 110 2.63 3.66 0.79
N ALA A 111 1.81 4.51 0.17
CA ALA A 111 0.35 4.33 0.20
C ALA A 111 -0.07 3.05 -0.55
N LEU A 112 0.48 2.83 -1.74
CA LEU A 112 0.19 1.64 -2.55
C LEU A 112 0.66 0.36 -1.87
N THR A 113 1.83 0.37 -1.26
CA THR A 113 2.37 -0.78 -0.54
C THR A 113 1.50 -1.09 0.69
N ALA A 114 1.09 -0.07 1.43
CA ALA A 114 0.20 -0.23 2.58
C ALA A 114 -1.13 -0.88 2.17
N ALA A 115 -1.78 -0.36 1.13
CA ALA A 115 -3.05 -0.91 0.65
C ALA A 115 -2.88 -2.35 0.14
N SER A 116 -1.80 -2.60 -0.59
CA SER A 116 -1.52 -3.93 -1.16
C SER A 116 -1.28 -4.98 -0.08
N VAL A 117 -0.46 -4.68 0.92
CA VAL A 117 -0.15 -5.61 2.00
C VAL A 117 -1.35 -5.82 2.92
N ALA A 118 -2.14 -4.77 3.17
CA ALA A 118 -3.39 -4.93 3.92
C ALA A 118 -4.35 -5.89 3.19
N ALA A 119 -4.52 -5.72 1.86
CA ALA A 119 -5.33 -6.60 1.05
C ALA A 119 -4.80 -8.03 1.04
N LEU A 120 -3.49 -8.19 0.89
CA LEU A 120 -2.84 -9.50 0.90
C LEU A 120 -3.04 -10.20 2.26
N THR A 121 -3.02 -9.43 3.34
CA THR A 121 -3.24 -9.96 4.70
C THR A 121 -4.69 -10.46 4.86
N VAL A 122 -5.67 -9.69 4.39
CA VAL A 122 -7.07 -10.15 4.36
C VAL A 122 -7.18 -11.45 3.58
N TYR A 123 -6.57 -11.49 2.40
CA TYR A 123 -6.56 -12.69 1.55
C TYR A 123 -5.96 -13.90 2.30
N ASP A 124 -4.79 -13.73 2.89
CA ASP A 124 -4.12 -14.82 3.60
C ASP A 124 -4.97 -15.35 4.76
N MET A 125 -5.58 -14.46 5.51
CA MET A 125 -6.35 -14.86 6.69
C MET A 125 -7.68 -15.50 6.33
N ALA A 126 -8.32 -15.08 5.23
CA ALA A 126 -9.62 -15.60 4.81
C ALA A 126 -9.53 -16.81 3.88
N LYS A 127 -8.37 -17.08 3.29
CA LYS A 127 -8.25 -18.17 2.30
C LYS A 127 -8.61 -19.56 2.83
N ALA A 128 -8.58 -19.76 4.14
CA ALA A 128 -8.98 -21.03 4.75
C ALA A 128 -10.46 -21.32 4.52
N ILE A 129 -11.31 -20.29 4.39
CA ILE A 129 -12.76 -20.45 4.22
C ILE A 129 -13.25 -19.97 2.85
N ASP A 130 -12.42 -19.31 2.06
CA ASP A 130 -12.80 -18.76 0.76
C ASP A 130 -11.64 -18.89 -0.22
N LYS A 131 -11.85 -19.66 -1.29
CA LYS A 131 -10.82 -19.95 -2.29
C LYS A 131 -10.92 -19.06 -3.54
N GLN A 132 -11.92 -18.17 -3.61
CA GLN A 132 -12.21 -17.41 -4.81
C GLN A 132 -12.13 -15.90 -4.61
N MET A 133 -11.21 -15.49 -3.77
CA MET A 133 -11.00 -14.05 -3.55
C MET A 133 -10.05 -13.49 -4.61
N SER A 134 -10.23 -12.21 -4.88
CA SER A 134 -9.33 -11.42 -5.71
C SER A 134 -9.23 -10.01 -5.13
N PHE A 135 -8.18 -9.29 -5.47
CA PHE A 135 -8.12 -7.88 -5.10
C PHE A 135 -7.39 -7.06 -6.15
N SER A 136 -7.73 -5.78 -6.17
CA SER A 136 -7.09 -4.78 -7.02
C SER A 136 -6.67 -3.60 -6.16
N VAL A 137 -5.67 -2.86 -6.63
CA VAL A 137 -5.12 -1.69 -5.94
C VAL A 137 -4.96 -0.56 -6.93
N GLU A 138 -5.30 0.66 -6.51
CA GLU A 138 -5.12 1.84 -7.34
C GLU A 138 -4.72 3.05 -6.49
N LEU A 139 -4.02 3.99 -7.12
CA LEU A 139 -3.73 5.28 -6.51
C LEU A 139 -4.94 6.19 -6.71
N LEU A 140 -5.46 6.77 -5.63
CA LEU A 140 -6.60 7.69 -5.71
C LEU A 140 -6.16 9.14 -5.79
N GLU A 141 -5.09 9.50 -5.07
CA GLU A 141 -4.74 10.88 -4.85
C GLU A 141 -3.25 11.00 -4.57
N LYS A 142 -2.63 12.06 -5.09
CA LYS A 142 -1.23 12.40 -4.83
C LYS A 142 -1.13 13.92 -4.84
N THR A 143 -0.78 14.50 -3.72
CA THR A 143 -0.69 15.95 -3.55
C THR A 143 0.65 16.37 -2.94
N LYS A 144 1.02 17.63 -3.16
CA LYS A 144 2.19 18.25 -2.54
C LYS A 144 1.92 19.72 -2.26
N ALA A 145 2.53 20.24 -1.23
CA ALA A 145 2.41 21.64 -0.81
C ALA A 145 3.76 22.23 -0.41
#